data_031546c5b83242c36e69d271a71c8592
#
_entry.id   031546c5b83242c36e69d271a71c8592
#
_cell.length_a   1.000
_cell.length_b   1.000
_cell.length_c   1.000
_cell.angle_alpha   90.00
_cell.angle_beta   90.00
_cell.angle_gamma   90.00
#
_symmetry.space_group_name_H-M   'P 1'
#
loop_
_entity.id
_entity.type
_entity.pdbx_description
1 polymer ?
#
loop_
_entity_poly.entity_id
_entity_poly.type
_entity_poly.pdbx_seq_one_letter_code
_entity_poly.pdbx_strand_id
1 'polypeptide(L)'
;MMTNFFLAVKVNHPKENTLLAEEAVAVAEPDTLSDWNIFTLALMKVESEYNNDAVSSVGARGYFQITPIYVREVNRIHKTNFTFDQVTDFDKAYEIFDLMQKAHNPDYDMDRALELHNGKHAWYNRRVYKEMKLIRQYEEMRNKIKSI
;
A
#
# COMPACT_ATOMS: atom_id res chain seq x y z
N MET A 1 -16.87 -8.52 6.06
CA MET A 1 -17.66 -8.88 4.87
C MET A 1 -16.95 -8.30 3.66
N MET A 2 -16.15 -9.11 2.94
CA MET A 2 -15.41 -8.65 1.75
C MET A 2 -16.26 -8.95 0.52
N THR A 3 -16.63 -7.92 -0.20
CA THR A 3 -17.43 -8.01 -1.43
C THR A 3 -16.47 -8.21 -2.61
N ASN A 4 -16.54 -9.39 -3.24
CA ASN A 4 -15.85 -9.68 -4.51
C ASN A 4 -16.49 -8.89 -5.64
N PHE A 5 -15.71 -8.03 -6.30
CA PHE A 5 -16.11 -7.41 -7.56
C PHE A 5 -15.72 -8.33 -8.72
N PHE A 6 -16.71 -8.99 -9.31
CA PHE A 6 -16.57 -9.66 -10.62
C PHE A 6 -16.92 -8.66 -11.71
N LEU A 7 -15.96 -8.34 -12.57
CA LEU A 7 -16.21 -7.61 -13.80
C LEU A 7 -16.52 -8.62 -14.92
N ALA A 8 -17.77 -8.71 -15.32
CA ALA A 8 -18.20 -9.54 -16.44
C ALA A 8 -18.01 -8.80 -17.77
N VAL A 9 -17.08 -9.25 -18.60
CA VAL A 9 -16.95 -8.82 -19.99
C VAL A 9 -17.82 -9.72 -20.86
N LYS A 10 -18.84 -9.15 -21.54
CA LYS A 10 -19.61 -9.85 -22.58
C LYS A 10 -18.78 -9.93 -23.85
N VAL A 11 -18.47 -11.13 -24.30
CA VAL A 11 -17.92 -11.39 -25.63
C VAL A 11 -18.99 -12.07 -26.48
N ASN A 12 -19.31 -11.45 -27.65
CA ASN A 12 -20.19 -12.00 -28.64
C ASN A 12 -19.49 -13.12 -29.43
N HIS A 13 -20.20 -14.26 -29.59
CA HIS A 13 -19.74 -15.37 -30.43
C HIS A 13 -20.07 -15.18 -31.90
N PRO A 14 -19.24 -15.75 -32.81
CA PRO A 14 -19.79 -16.63 -33.82
C PRO A 14 -19.28 -18.07 -33.65
N LYS A 15 -20.16 -18.98 -34.06
CA LYS A 15 -19.98 -20.44 -34.03
C LYS A 15 -18.83 -20.89 -34.93
N GLU A 16 -17.98 -21.80 -34.45
CA GLU A 16 -17.69 -23.04 -35.13
C GLU A 16 -16.75 -23.93 -34.29
N ASN A 17 -17.10 -25.17 -34.34
CA ASN A 17 -16.60 -26.38 -33.79
C ASN A 17 -15.07 -26.53 -33.88
N THR A 18 -14.36 -26.85 -32.75
CA THR A 18 -13.39 -27.97 -32.69
C THR A 18 -12.68 -28.03 -31.33
N LEU A 19 -12.71 -29.25 -30.76
CA LEU A 19 -11.74 -29.85 -29.84
C LEU A 19 -11.36 -29.08 -28.54
N LEU A 20 -11.81 -29.70 -27.46
CA LEU A 20 -11.35 -29.64 -26.09
C LEU A 20 -9.88 -29.20 -25.95
N ALA A 21 -9.66 -27.92 -25.79
CA ALA A 21 -8.51 -27.42 -25.06
C ALA A 21 -8.99 -27.26 -23.60
N GLU A 22 -8.52 -28.09 -22.70
CA GLU A 22 -8.55 -27.81 -21.28
C GLU A 22 -7.89 -26.44 -21.10
N GLU A 23 -8.72 -25.42 -20.89
CA GLU A 23 -8.25 -24.13 -20.37
C GLU A 23 -7.70 -24.42 -18.97
N ALA A 24 -6.38 -24.53 -18.88
CA ALA A 24 -5.70 -24.57 -17.61
C ALA A 24 -6.11 -23.29 -16.87
N VAL A 25 -7.01 -23.43 -15.90
CA VAL A 25 -7.28 -22.39 -14.93
C VAL A 25 -5.94 -22.08 -14.29
N ALA A 26 -5.34 -20.96 -14.68
CA ALA A 26 -4.16 -20.45 -14.03
C ALA A 26 -4.55 -20.26 -12.55
N VAL A 27 -4.11 -21.21 -11.72
CA VAL A 27 -4.20 -21.07 -10.28
C VAL A 27 -3.39 -19.82 -9.97
N ALA A 28 -4.08 -18.74 -9.63
CA ALA A 28 -3.42 -17.51 -9.20
C ALA A 28 -2.45 -17.89 -8.08
N GLU A 29 -1.17 -17.63 -8.30
CA GLU A 29 -0.14 -17.78 -7.27
C GLU A 29 -0.65 -17.13 -5.97
N PRO A 30 -0.39 -17.73 -4.80
CA PRO A 30 -0.82 -17.15 -3.54
C PRO A 30 -0.31 -15.71 -3.48
N ASP A 31 -1.23 -14.80 -3.21
CA ASP A 31 -1.04 -13.36 -3.17
C ASP A 31 -0.01 -13.01 -2.06
N THR A 32 1.27 -13.18 -2.39
CA THR A 32 2.37 -12.89 -1.48
C THR A 32 2.66 -11.39 -1.55
N LEU A 33 2.54 -10.71 -0.42
CA LEU A 33 2.85 -9.28 -0.34
C LEU A 33 4.33 -9.04 -0.68
N SER A 34 4.60 -8.05 -1.53
CA SER A 34 5.96 -7.59 -1.77
C SER A 34 6.57 -6.99 -0.49
N ASP A 35 7.89 -6.95 -0.40
CA ASP A 35 8.58 -6.31 0.73
C ASP A 35 8.18 -4.84 0.90
N TRP A 36 7.94 -4.12 -0.21
CA TRP A 36 7.46 -2.74 -0.16
C TRP A 36 6.03 -2.64 0.39
N ASN A 37 5.15 -3.58 0.05
CA ASN A 37 3.80 -3.61 0.60
C ASN A 37 3.82 -3.91 2.10
N ILE A 38 4.67 -4.85 2.54
CA ILE A 38 4.88 -5.14 3.97
C ILE A 38 5.42 -3.92 4.70
N PHE A 39 6.40 -3.22 4.12
CA PHE A 39 6.93 -1.97 4.66
C PHE A 39 5.84 -0.90 4.80
N THR A 40 5.04 -0.70 3.76
CA THR A 40 3.95 0.29 3.75
C THR A 40 2.91 -0.01 4.83
N LEU A 41 2.52 -1.29 4.98
CA LEU A 41 1.62 -1.72 6.06
C LEU A 41 2.22 -1.47 7.45
N ALA A 42 3.51 -1.79 7.63
CA ALA A 42 4.20 -1.56 8.90
C ALA A 42 4.29 -0.06 9.23
N LEU A 43 4.54 0.77 8.22
CA LEU A 43 4.56 2.23 8.36
C LEU A 43 3.19 2.75 8.83
N MET A 44 2.11 2.36 8.18
CA MET A 44 0.75 2.74 8.59
C MET A 44 0.40 2.27 10.01
N LYS A 45 0.87 1.06 10.39
CA LYS A 45 0.68 0.56 11.76
C LYS A 45 1.36 1.46 12.79
N VAL A 46 2.58 1.90 12.52
CA VAL A 46 3.35 2.75 13.43
C VAL A 46 2.78 4.17 13.49
N GLU A 47 2.32 4.71 12.36
CA GLU A 47 1.84 6.09 12.23
C GLU A 47 0.44 6.31 12.82
N SER A 48 -0.48 5.40 12.56
CA SER A 48 -1.89 5.62 12.87
C SER A 48 -2.62 4.42 13.47
N GLU A 49 -1.94 3.28 13.63
CA GLU A 49 -2.59 1.99 13.93
C GLU A 49 -3.71 1.62 12.94
N TYR A 50 -3.52 1.99 11.67
CA TYR A 50 -4.50 1.86 10.58
C TYR A 50 -5.76 2.71 10.75
N ASN A 51 -5.69 3.78 11.55
CA ASN A 51 -6.80 4.70 11.75
C ASN A 51 -6.72 5.87 10.76
N ASN A 52 -7.68 5.93 9.82
CA ASN A 52 -7.78 7.02 8.84
C ASN A 52 -8.14 8.38 9.46
N ASP A 53 -8.75 8.39 10.64
CA ASP A 53 -9.14 9.60 11.35
C ASP A 53 -8.08 10.10 12.35
N ALA A 54 -6.93 9.40 12.42
CA ALA A 54 -5.86 9.78 13.31
C ALA A 54 -5.34 11.20 13.00
N VAL A 55 -5.22 12.02 14.05
CA VAL A 55 -4.66 13.37 13.98
C VAL A 55 -3.59 13.52 15.05
N SER A 56 -2.38 13.90 14.65
CA SER A 56 -1.29 14.16 15.58
C SER A 56 -1.37 15.56 16.21
N SER A 57 -0.59 15.77 17.26
CA SER A 57 -0.48 17.11 17.92
C SER A 57 0.07 18.21 17.00
N VAL A 58 0.76 17.84 15.91
CA VAL A 58 1.30 18.76 14.91
C VAL A 58 0.42 18.84 13.66
N GLY A 59 -0.78 18.24 13.69
CA GLY A 59 -1.76 18.31 12.61
C GLY A 59 -1.52 17.37 11.44
N ALA A 60 -0.63 16.37 11.58
CA ALA A 60 -0.53 15.29 10.61
C ALA A 60 -1.78 14.40 10.66
N ARG A 61 -2.25 13.87 9.52
CA ARG A 61 -3.53 13.14 9.43
C ARG A 61 -3.42 11.83 8.66
N GLY A 62 -4.34 10.94 8.99
CA GLY A 62 -4.65 9.72 8.24
C GLY A 62 -3.64 8.61 8.43
N TYR A 63 -3.75 7.61 7.58
CA TYR A 63 -2.96 6.37 7.64
C TYR A 63 -1.45 6.59 7.72
N PHE A 64 -0.92 7.54 6.94
CA PHE A 64 0.50 7.84 6.83
C PHE A 64 0.92 9.08 7.63
N GLN A 65 0.02 9.67 8.43
CA GLN A 65 0.29 10.90 9.17
C GLN A 65 0.89 11.99 8.27
N ILE A 66 0.25 12.23 7.13
CA ILE A 66 0.67 13.22 6.15
C ILE A 66 0.36 14.63 6.67
N THR A 67 1.30 15.56 6.45
CA THR A 67 1.16 16.95 6.83
C THR A 67 0.71 17.83 5.64
N PRO A 68 0.14 19.03 5.88
CA PRO A 68 -0.16 19.97 4.81
C PRO A 68 1.06 20.36 3.96
N ILE A 69 2.25 20.40 4.56
CA ILE A 69 3.50 20.70 3.84
C ILE A 69 3.83 19.56 2.87
N TYR A 70 3.66 18.32 3.29
CA TYR A 70 3.88 17.16 2.45
C TYR A 70 2.99 17.19 1.19
N VAL A 71 1.69 17.46 1.36
CA VAL A 71 0.75 17.58 0.22
C VAL A 71 1.15 18.71 -0.73
N ARG A 72 1.53 19.88 -0.20
CA ARG A 72 1.99 20.99 -1.04
C ARG A 72 3.24 20.64 -1.84
N GLU A 73 4.18 19.92 -1.24
CA GLU A 73 5.41 19.51 -1.92
C GLU A 73 5.13 18.53 -3.06
N VAL A 74 4.28 17.51 -2.83
CA VAL A 74 3.82 16.59 -3.88
C VAL A 74 3.16 17.37 -5.03
N ASN A 75 2.23 18.26 -4.71
CA ASN A 75 1.55 19.08 -5.72
C ASN A 75 2.53 19.96 -6.51
N ARG A 76 3.53 20.52 -5.84
CA ARG A 76 4.56 21.34 -6.50
C ARG A 76 5.40 20.55 -7.49
N ILE A 77 5.85 19.34 -7.09
CA ILE A 77 6.74 18.49 -7.89
C ILE A 77 5.99 17.89 -9.08
N HIS A 78 4.83 17.28 -8.82
CA HIS A 78 4.09 16.47 -9.80
C HIS A 78 3.02 17.25 -10.56
N LYS A 79 2.85 18.56 -10.26
CA LYS A 79 1.82 19.44 -10.85
C LYS A 79 0.40 18.88 -10.63
N THR A 80 0.18 18.27 -9.47
CA THR A 80 -1.12 17.78 -9.01
C THR A 80 -1.86 18.83 -8.18
N ASN A 81 -3.10 18.51 -7.80
CA ASN A 81 -3.96 19.43 -7.05
C ASN A 81 -4.65 18.73 -5.85
N PHE A 82 -3.95 17.82 -5.19
CA PHE A 82 -4.46 17.18 -3.98
C PHE A 82 -4.81 18.23 -2.92
N THR A 83 -5.92 17.99 -2.23
CA THR A 83 -6.29 18.74 -1.02
C THR A 83 -5.85 17.97 0.22
N PHE A 84 -5.64 18.69 1.33
CA PHE A 84 -5.20 18.04 2.57
C PHE A 84 -6.26 17.09 3.15
N ASP A 85 -7.54 17.34 2.91
CA ASP A 85 -8.61 16.45 3.40
C ASP A 85 -8.60 15.07 2.73
N GLN A 86 -7.99 14.93 1.56
CA GLN A 86 -7.87 13.65 0.87
C GLN A 86 -6.90 12.66 1.55
N VAL A 87 -6.08 13.09 2.50
CA VAL A 87 -5.15 12.19 3.21
C VAL A 87 -5.84 11.21 4.17
N THR A 88 -7.14 11.35 4.41
CA THR A 88 -7.96 10.41 5.18
C THR A 88 -8.58 9.32 4.31
N ASP A 89 -8.58 9.50 2.99
CA ASP A 89 -8.91 8.45 2.03
C ASP A 89 -7.67 7.59 1.75
N PHE A 90 -7.81 6.25 1.82
CA PHE A 90 -6.67 5.36 1.67
C PHE A 90 -5.98 5.49 0.32
N ASP A 91 -6.76 5.47 -0.77
CA ASP A 91 -6.19 5.47 -2.13
C ASP A 91 -5.46 6.78 -2.41
N LYS A 92 -6.02 7.90 -1.95
CA LYS A 92 -5.41 9.23 -2.10
C LYS A 92 -4.18 9.41 -1.20
N ALA A 93 -4.25 8.95 0.03
CA ALA A 93 -3.11 8.97 0.95
C ALA A 93 -1.93 8.14 0.41
N TYR A 94 -2.22 6.93 -0.11
CA TYR A 94 -1.22 6.09 -0.74
C TYR A 94 -0.63 6.73 -2.00
N GLU A 95 -1.45 7.30 -2.87
CA GLU A 95 -1.01 8.01 -4.07
C GLU A 95 -0.08 9.19 -3.72
N ILE A 96 -0.44 10.00 -2.73
CA ILE A 96 0.38 11.13 -2.25
C ILE A 96 1.72 10.62 -1.68
N PHE A 97 1.68 9.56 -0.86
CA PHE A 97 2.88 8.93 -0.31
C PHE A 97 3.79 8.39 -1.41
N ASP A 98 3.25 7.65 -2.37
CA ASP A 98 3.99 7.05 -3.48
C ASP A 98 4.62 8.10 -4.40
N LEU A 99 3.92 9.20 -4.70
CA LEU A 99 4.45 10.30 -5.48
C LEU A 99 5.65 10.98 -4.79
N MET A 100 5.64 11.10 -3.46
CA MET A 100 6.80 11.59 -2.72
C MET A 100 7.98 10.63 -2.82
N GLN A 101 7.73 9.31 -2.74
CA GLN A 101 8.77 8.30 -2.94
C GLN A 101 9.36 8.40 -4.34
N LYS A 102 8.53 8.44 -5.38
CA LYS A 102 8.99 8.59 -6.78
C LYS A 102 9.90 9.80 -6.99
N ALA A 103 9.62 10.90 -6.29
CA ALA A 103 10.40 12.14 -6.41
C ALA A 103 11.77 12.06 -5.70
N HIS A 104 11.84 11.42 -4.53
CA HIS A 104 12.99 11.51 -3.63
C HIS A 104 13.63 10.17 -3.27
N ASN A 105 13.00 9.07 -3.66
CA ASN A 105 13.40 7.69 -3.38
C ASN A 105 12.99 6.75 -4.52
N PRO A 106 13.47 6.98 -5.76
CA PRO A 106 13.02 6.24 -6.95
C PRO A 106 13.33 4.74 -6.88
N ASP A 107 14.30 4.34 -6.08
CA ASP A 107 14.67 2.94 -5.86
C ASP A 107 13.82 2.25 -4.78
N TYR A 108 12.89 2.96 -4.16
CA TYR A 108 12.05 2.47 -3.07
C TYR A 108 12.85 1.85 -1.91
N ASP A 109 13.99 2.46 -1.59
CA ASP A 109 14.79 2.10 -0.43
C ASP A 109 14.05 2.41 0.88
N MET A 110 13.97 1.44 1.79
CA MET A 110 13.15 1.55 3.00
C MET A 110 13.76 2.52 4.01
N ASP A 111 15.08 2.53 4.18
CA ASP A 111 15.75 3.46 5.10
C ASP A 111 15.60 4.89 4.59
N ARG A 112 15.71 5.09 3.29
CA ARG A 112 15.46 6.39 2.66
C ARG A 112 14.01 6.84 2.84
N ALA A 113 13.05 5.93 2.68
CA ALA A 113 11.63 6.22 2.92
C ALA A 113 11.37 6.66 4.36
N LEU A 114 11.97 5.97 5.34
CA LEU A 114 11.87 6.32 6.75
C LEU A 114 12.50 7.69 7.04
N GLU A 115 13.66 7.98 6.45
CA GLU A 115 14.31 9.29 6.58
C GLU A 115 13.45 10.43 6.03
N LEU A 116 12.84 10.24 4.85
CA LEU A 116 11.94 11.21 4.23
C LEU A 116 10.68 11.44 5.06
N HIS A 117 10.19 10.40 5.71
CA HIS A 117 8.94 10.45 6.45
C HIS A 117 9.08 11.06 7.84
N ASN A 118 10.09 10.67 8.59
CA ASN A 118 10.26 11.07 10.01
C ASN A 118 11.70 11.47 10.37
N GLY A 119 12.57 11.71 9.39
CA GLY A 119 13.97 12.04 9.66
C GLY A 119 14.79 10.85 10.18
N LYS A 120 15.99 11.12 10.67
CA LYS A 120 16.94 10.08 11.11
C LYS A 120 16.72 9.66 12.57
N HIS A 121 15.66 8.94 12.85
CA HIS A 121 15.31 8.48 14.19
C HIS A 121 15.40 6.95 14.33
N ALA A 122 16.50 6.44 14.85
CA ALA A 122 16.75 4.99 14.98
C ALA A 122 15.65 4.24 15.77
N TRP A 123 15.03 4.86 16.78
CA TRP A 123 13.93 4.24 17.53
C TRP A 123 12.68 4.05 16.66
N TYR A 124 12.40 5.00 15.77
CA TYR A 124 11.28 4.94 14.84
C TYR A 124 11.50 3.83 13.81
N ASN A 125 12.68 3.79 13.20
CA ASN A 125 13.03 2.74 12.23
C ASN A 125 12.89 1.35 12.88
N ARG A 126 13.38 1.16 14.11
CA ARG A 126 13.22 -0.11 14.83
C ARG A 126 11.76 -0.52 15.03
N ARG A 127 10.86 0.43 15.27
CA ARG A 127 9.42 0.14 15.39
C ARG A 127 8.85 -0.36 14.06
N VAL A 128 9.15 0.33 12.97
CA VAL A 128 8.67 -0.08 11.64
C VAL A 128 9.19 -1.46 11.26
N TYR A 129 10.49 -1.72 11.42
CA TYR A 129 11.07 -3.04 11.10
C TYR A 129 10.53 -4.16 12.02
N LYS A 130 10.21 -3.87 13.26
CA LYS A 130 9.54 -4.83 14.15
C LYS A 130 8.15 -5.19 13.62
N GLU A 131 7.36 -4.21 13.20
CA GLU A 131 6.03 -4.45 12.61
C GLU A 131 6.14 -5.23 11.28
N MET A 132 7.12 -4.93 10.43
CA MET A 132 7.37 -5.71 9.21
C MET A 132 7.60 -7.19 9.52
N LYS A 133 8.40 -7.49 10.55
CA LYS A 133 8.65 -8.87 10.99
C LYS A 133 7.34 -9.57 11.42
N LEU A 134 6.48 -8.89 12.17
CA LEU A 134 5.19 -9.44 12.61
C LEU A 134 4.26 -9.68 11.43
N ILE A 135 4.20 -8.77 10.46
CA ILE A 135 3.39 -8.94 9.24
C ILE A 135 3.87 -10.13 8.43
N ARG A 136 5.19 -10.31 8.23
CA ARG A 136 5.74 -11.49 7.52
C ARG A 136 5.37 -12.79 8.23
N GLN A 137 5.49 -12.87 9.53
CA GLN A 137 5.08 -14.04 10.32
C GLN A 137 3.59 -14.36 10.15
N TYR A 138 2.74 -13.33 10.13
CA TYR A 138 1.31 -13.50 9.89
C TYR A 138 1.05 -14.03 8.48
N GLU A 139 1.69 -13.48 7.45
CA GLU A 139 1.57 -13.96 6.07
C GLU A 139 2.01 -15.42 5.91
N GLU A 140 3.12 -15.80 6.54
CA GLU A 140 3.58 -17.20 6.55
C GLU A 140 2.56 -18.14 7.18
N MET A 141 1.98 -17.76 8.32
CA MET A 141 0.93 -18.58 8.96
C MET A 141 -0.33 -18.66 8.11
N ARG A 142 -0.77 -17.54 7.53
CA ARG A 142 -1.92 -17.48 6.62
C ARG A 142 -1.75 -18.43 5.44
N ASN A 143 -0.57 -18.43 4.82
CA ASN A 143 -0.27 -19.28 3.68
C ASN A 143 -0.22 -20.76 4.07
N LYS A 144 0.32 -21.10 5.26
CA LYS A 144 0.25 -22.48 5.79
C LYS A 144 -1.18 -22.96 5.99
N ILE A 145 -2.07 -22.11 6.50
CA ILE A 145 -3.49 -22.46 6.71
C ILE A 145 -4.18 -22.70 5.36
N LYS A 146 -3.90 -21.86 4.34
CA LYS A 146 -4.48 -22.00 3.00
C LYS A 146 -4.02 -23.28 2.27
N SER A 147 -2.88 -23.84 2.66
CA SER A 147 -2.32 -25.06 2.04
C SER A 147 -2.83 -26.37 2.66
N ILE A 148 -3.67 -26.33 3.71
CA ILE A 148 -4.32 -27.48 4.36
C ILE A 148 -5.67 -27.78 3.69
#